data_c867e34fa4e00ba762304c17532b7c96
#
_entry.id   c867e34fa4e00ba762304c17532b7c96
#
_cell.length_a   1.000
_cell.length_b   1.000
_cell.length_c   1.000
_cell.angle_alpha   90.00
_cell.angle_beta   90.00
_cell.angle_gamma   90.00
#
_symmetry.space_group_name_H-M   'P 1'
#
loop_
_entity.id
_entity.type
_entity.pdbx_description
1 polymer ?
#
loop_
_entity_poly.entity_id
_entity_poly.type
_entity_poly.pdbx_seq_one_letter_code
_entity_poly.pdbx_strand_id
1 'polypeptide(L)'
;MWGICLDSKAQEDGLFQAVVQYKIDNRKALVISPKANYELDLKRIRELPVPPRFVYGEQVSPCNHPGITGVIIGIRWHFNRNCFFYTISINGKTKSKRYFDDDLISTI
;
A
#
# COMPACT_ATOMS: atom_id res chain seq x y z
N MET A 1 5.43 -11.55 -2.83
CA MET A 1 5.67 -11.25 -1.40
C MET A 1 5.30 -9.81 -1.12
N TRP A 2 4.94 -9.53 0.10
CA TRP A 2 4.60 -8.19 0.54
C TRP A 2 5.59 -7.70 1.58
N GLY A 3 5.93 -6.42 1.53
CA GLY A 3 6.90 -5.84 2.46
C GLY A 3 6.78 -4.33 2.55
N ILE A 4 7.53 -3.77 3.51
CA ILE A 4 7.63 -2.32 3.71
C ILE A 4 8.93 -1.84 3.08
N CYS A 5 8.83 -0.89 2.15
CA CYS A 5 9.99 -0.28 1.52
C CYS A 5 10.67 0.67 2.52
N LEU A 6 11.92 0.38 2.87
CA LEU A 6 12.71 1.20 3.81
C LEU A 6 13.87 1.91 3.12
N ASP A 7 13.85 2.03 1.80
CA ASP A 7 14.87 2.75 1.06
C ASP A 7 14.48 4.23 0.97
N SER A 8 15.27 5.09 1.62
CA SER A 8 15.03 6.53 1.59
C SER A 8 15.16 7.15 0.19
N LYS A 9 15.89 6.49 -0.72
CA LYS A 9 15.98 6.94 -2.11
C LYS A 9 14.65 6.84 -2.85
N ALA A 10 13.75 5.99 -2.39
CA ALA A 10 12.42 5.84 -2.97
C ALA A 10 11.42 6.91 -2.48
N GLN A 11 11.85 7.84 -1.63
CA GLN A 11 10.98 8.86 -1.05
C GLN A 11 10.39 9.79 -2.12
N GLU A 12 11.16 10.13 -3.14
CA GLU A 12 10.71 11.01 -4.21
C GLU A 12 9.52 10.44 -4.99
N ASP A 13 9.44 9.11 -5.06
CA ASP A 13 8.36 8.41 -5.73
C ASP A 13 7.23 8.01 -4.77
N GLY A 14 7.29 8.47 -3.53
CA GLY A 14 6.28 8.18 -2.52
C GLY A 14 6.27 6.75 -2.02
N LEU A 15 7.34 5.99 -2.26
CA LEU A 15 7.43 4.57 -1.88
C LEU A 15 8.10 4.35 -0.53
N PHE A 16 8.79 5.34 0.03
CA PHE A 16 9.41 5.20 1.32
C PHE A 16 8.37 4.92 2.40
N GLN A 17 8.53 3.81 3.12
CA GLN A 17 7.58 3.29 4.12
C GLN A 17 6.23 2.83 3.54
N ALA A 18 6.11 2.78 2.22
CA ALA A 18 4.93 2.20 1.59
C ALA A 18 4.97 0.67 1.65
N VAL A 19 3.80 0.05 1.70
CA VAL A 19 3.66 -1.39 1.55
C VAL A 19 3.71 -1.71 0.05
N VAL A 20 4.62 -2.61 -0.33
CA VAL A 20 4.84 -2.95 -1.73
C VAL A 20 4.82 -4.46 -1.93
N GLN A 21 4.46 -4.87 -3.13
CA GLN A 21 4.60 -6.24 -3.58
C GLN A 21 5.97 -6.39 -4.26
N TYR A 22 6.66 -7.50 -4.01
CA TYR A 22 7.99 -7.71 -4.57
C TYR A 22 8.28 -9.18 -4.82
N LYS A 23 9.27 -9.42 -5.69
CA LYS A 23 9.84 -10.73 -5.95
C LYS A 23 11.32 -10.70 -5.60
N ILE A 24 11.88 -11.85 -5.23
CA ILE A 24 13.31 -11.97 -4.93
C ILE A 24 14.02 -12.54 -6.16
N ASP A 25 15.07 -11.85 -6.61
CA ASP A 25 15.92 -12.30 -7.70
C ASP A 25 17.36 -11.85 -7.41
N ASN A 26 18.31 -12.80 -7.42
CA ASN A 26 19.75 -12.56 -7.19
C ASN A 26 20.01 -11.69 -5.94
N ARG A 27 19.38 -12.02 -4.82
CA ARG A 27 19.51 -11.30 -3.54
C ARG A 27 19.00 -9.85 -3.58
N LYS A 28 18.21 -9.53 -4.59
CA LYS A 28 17.56 -8.23 -4.72
C LYS A 28 16.06 -8.39 -4.71
N ALA A 29 15.39 -7.34 -4.28
CA ALA A 29 13.95 -7.27 -4.32
C ALA A 29 13.53 -6.49 -5.56
N LEU A 30 12.74 -7.14 -6.42
CA LEU A 30 12.13 -6.48 -7.56
C LEU A 30 10.75 -6.00 -7.13
N VAL A 31 10.63 -4.71 -6.87
CA VAL A 31 9.40 -4.09 -6.38
C VAL A 31 8.45 -3.86 -7.55
N ILE A 32 7.22 -4.32 -7.39
CA ILE A 32 6.14 -4.10 -8.35
C ILE A 32 5.27 -2.98 -7.78
N SER A 33 5.32 -1.83 -8.43
CA SER A 33 4.57 -0.65 -8.01
C SER A 33 3.72 -0.14 -9.17
N PRO A 34 2.52 0.41 -8.92
CA PRO A 34 1.73 1.03 -9.98
C PRO A 34 2.40 2.25 -10.61
N LYS A 35 3.36 2.87 -9.93
CA LYS A 35 4.07 4.05 -10.44
C LYS A 35 5.36 3.72 -11.16
N ALA A 36 6.12 2.73 -10.69
CA ALA A 36 7.40 2.36 -11.26
C ALA A 36 7.85 1.01 -10.72
N ASN A 37 8.73 0.35 -11.46
CA ASN A 37 9.40 -0.86 -10.99
C ASN A 37 10.76 -0.48 -10.42
N TYR A 38 11.06 -1.01 -9.24
CA TYR A 38 12.31 -0.75 -8.55
C TYR A 38 13.06 -2.05 -8.27
N GLU A 39 14.37 -1.94 -8.28
CA GLU A 39 15.25 -2.97 -7.79
C GLU A 39 15.92 -2.46 -6.51
N LEU A 40 15.70 -3.15 -5.41
CA LEU A 40 16.20 -2.76 -4.09
C LEU A 40 17.03 -3.89 -3.48
N ASP A 41 17.98 -3.53 -2.63
CA ASP A 41 18.64 -4.48 -1.76
C ASP A 41 17.59 -5.09 -0.81
N LEU A 42 17.63 -6.41 -0.62
CA LEU A 42 16.72 -7.10 0.30
C LEU A 42 16.77 -6.53 1.71
N LYS A 43 17.88 -5.95 2.13
CA LYS A 43 18.02 -5.31 3.43
C LYS A 43 17.16 -4.04 3.57
N ARG A 44 16.69 -3.49 2.46
CA ARG A 44 15.87 -2.29 2.42
C ARG A 44 14.38 -2.59 2.39
N ILE A 45 13.99 -3.87 2.47
CA ILE A 45 12.59 -4.28 2.55
C ILE A 45 12.40 -5.09 3.82
N ARG A 46 11.40 -4.71 4.61
CA ARG A 46 10.94 -5.51 5.75
C ARG A 46 9.79 -6.39 5.27
N GLU A 47 9.98 -7.69 5.29
CA GLU A 47 8.94 -8.64 4.89
C GLU A 47 7.76 -8.58 5.86
N LEU A 48 6.55 -8.61 5.30
CA LEU A 48 5.31 -8.71 6.05
C LEU A 48 4.77 -10.14 5.96
N PRO A 49 4.34 -10.73 7.08
CA PRO A 49 3.88 -12.12 7.09
C PRO A 49 2.52 -12.34 6.45
N VAL A 50 1.75 -11.27 6.27
CA VAL A 50 0.40 -11.32 5.71
C VAL A 50 0.26 -10.28 4.60
N PRO A 51 -0.55 -10.56 3.56
CA PRO A 51 -0.86 -9.56 2.54
C PRO A 51 -1.82 -8.52 3.08
N PRO A 52 -1.86 -7.30 2.49
CA PRO A 52 -2.92 -6.35 2.81
C PRO A 52 -4.28 -6.89 2.38
N ARG A 53 -5.34 -6.44 3.04
CA ARG A 53 -6.70 -6.85 2.71
C ARG A 53 -7.13 -6.31 1.34
N PHE A 54 -6.67 -5.11 0.99
CA PHE A 54 -6.98 -4.47 -0.28
C PHE A 54 -5.70 -4.21 -1.04
N VAL A 55 -5.79 -4.19 -2.37
CA VAL A 55 -4.65 -3.96 -3.25
C VAL A 55 -4.79 -2.63 -4.00
N TYR A 56 -3.69 -2.14 -4.57
CA TYR A 56 -3.70 -0.92 -5.39
C TYR A 56 -4.70 -1.05 -6.53
N GLY A 57 -5.50 -0.01 -6.72
CA GLY A 57 -6.50 0.02 -7.78
C GLY A 57 -7.83 -0.64 -7.44
N GLU A 58 -7.93 -1.29 -6.29
CA GLU A 58 -9.18 -1.92 -5.87
C GLU A 58 -10.24 -0.88 -5.52
N GLN A 59 -11.49 -1.14 -5.94
CA GLN A 59 -12.63 -0.29 -5.60
C GLN A 59 -13.17 -0.66 -4.23
N VAL A 60 -13.31 0.33 -3.37
CA VAL A 60 -13.75 0.16 -1.98
C VAL A 60 -14.76 1.25 -1.62
N SER A 61 -15.51 1.00 -0.57
CA SER A 61 -16.38 2.00 0.03
C SER A 61 -16.09 2.13 1.52
N PRO A 62 -16.12 3.35 2.08
CA PRO A 62 -16.08 3.50 3.54
C PRO A 62 -17.29 2.81 4.17
N CYS A 63 -17.08 2.10 5.26
CA CYS A 63 -18.16 1.39 5.96
C CYS A 63 -19.26 2.34 6.43
N ASN A 64 -18.90 3.57 6.79
CA ASN A 64 -19.85 4.60 7.25
C ASN A 64 -20.60 5.28 6.11
N HIS A 65 -20.15 5.10 4.87
CA HIS A 65 -20.74 5.73 3.68
C HIS A 65 -20.72 4.74 2.51
N PRO A 66 -21.54 3.68 2.56
CA PRO A 66 -21.47 2.62 1.55
C PRO A 66 -21.88 3.06 0.14
N GLY A 67 -22.53 4.22 0.02
CA GLY A 67 -22.87 4.80 -1.29
C GLY A 67 -21.71 5.53 -1.96
N ILE A 68 -20.57 5.71 -1.29
CA ILE A 68 -19.40 6.37 -1.83
C ILE A 68 -18.40 5.31 -2.27
N THR A 69 -17.93 5.40 -3.51
CA THR A 69 -16.91 4.49 -4.06
C THR A 69 -15.59 5.23 -4.24
N GLY A 70 -14.53 4.63 -3.73
CA GLY A 70 -13.17 5.12 -3.91
C GLY A 70 -12.25 4.04 -4.46
N VAL A 71 -11.03 4.42 -4.75
CA VAL A 71 -9.99 3.53 -5.28
C VAL A 71 -8.78 3.57 -4.37
N ILE A 72 -8.22 2.41 -4.05
CA ILE A 72 -7.00 2.32 -3.26
C ILE A 72 -5.82 2.89 -4.07
N ILE A 73 -5.21 3.96 -3.56
CA ILE A 73 -4.05 4.59 -4.21
C ILE A 73 -2.79 4.53 -3.36
N GLY A 74 -2.91 4.14 -2.10
CA GLY A 74 -1.76 3.98 -1.20
C GLY A 74 -2.02 2.92 -0.16
N ILE A 75 -1.00 2.14 0.14
CA ILE A 75 -1.02 1.13 1.21
C ILE A 75 0.21 1.39 2.07
N ARG A 76 0.00 1.60 3.37
CA ARG A 76 1.08 1.86 4.31
C ARG A 76 0.92 1.00 5.56
N TRP A 77 2.01 0.88 6.31
CA TRP A 77 2.03 0.16 7.58
C TRP A 77 2.03 1.15 8.75
N HIS A 78 1.11 0.94 9.69
CA HIS A 78 1.06 1.71 10.92
C HIS A 78 1.91 1.02 11.98
N PHE A 79 3.09 1.55 12.25
CA PHE A 79 4.07 0.89 13.12
C PHE A 79 3.59 0.74 14.56
N ASN A 80 2.85 1.71 15.09
CA ASN A 80 2.35 1.64 16.47
C ASN A 80 1.21 0.63 16.65
N ARG A 81 0.36 0.48 15.62
CA ARG A 81 -0.78 -0.43 15.66
C ARG A 81 -0.49 -1.79 15.03
N ASN A 82 0.63 -1.93 14.36
CA ASN A 82 1.01 -3.13 13.63
C ASN A 82 -0.09 -3.60 12.66
N CYS A 83 -0.60 -2.69 11.87
CA CYS A 83 -1.65 -2.97 10.89
C CYS A 83 -1.51 -2.08 9.65
N PHE A 84 -2.23 -2.47 8.60
CA PHE A 84 -2.26 -1.68 7.37
C PHE A 84 -3.19 -0.49 7.51
N PHE A 85 -2.87 0.59 6.80
CA PHE A 85 -3.83 1.64 6.52
C PHE A 85 -3.72 2.06 5.06
N TYR A 86 -4.82 2.62 4.55
CA TYR A 86 -4.99 2.87 3.13
C TYR A 86 -5.30 4.33 2.87
N THR A 87 -4.83 4.81 1.73
CA THR A 87 -5.22 6.09 1.16
C THR A 87 -6.12 5.80 -0.03
N ILE A 88 -7.25 6.49 -0.11
CA ILE A 88 -8.18 6.31 -1.22
C ILE A 88 -8.37 7.61 -1.99
N SER A 89 -8.73 7.45 -3.26
CA SER A 89 -9.14 8.54 -4.14
C SER A 89 -10.63 8.41 -4.40
N ILE A 90 -11.38 9.49 -4.22
CA ILE A 90 -12.81 9.56 -4.52
C ILE A 90 -13.00 10.65 -5.57
N ASN A 91 -13.60 10.28 -6.72
CA ASN A 91 -13.81 11.21 -7.84
C ASN A 91 -12.53 11.92 -8.29
N GLY A 92 -11.40 11.19 -8.30
CA GLY A 92 -10.10 11.71 -8.69
C GLY A 92 -9.40 12.55 -7.63
N LYS A 93 -9.97 12.69 -6.45
CA LYS A 93 -9.38 13.47 -5.36
C LYS A 93 -8.84 12.57 -4.26
N THR A 94 -7.58 12.74 -3.93
CA THR A 94 -6.95 12.03 -2.82
C THR A 94 -7.54 12.50 -1.49
N LYS A 95 -7.98 11.56 -0.67
CA LYS A 95 -8.49 11.86 0.67
C LYS A 95 -7.35 11.82 1.69
N SER A 96 -7.36 12.76 2.62
CA SER A 96 -6.34 12.84 3.67
C SER A 96 -6.58 11.88 4.83
N LYS A 97 -7.78 11.33 4.94
CA LYS A 97 -8.13 10.40 6.01
C LYS A 97 -7.39 9.07 5.83
N ARG A 98 -6.93 8.51 6.96
CA ARG A 98 -6.38 7.15 7.00
C ARG A 98 -7.51 6.17 7.20
N TYR A 99 -7.57 5.15 6.34
CA TYR A 99 -8.56 4.08 6.45
C TYR A 99 -7.84 2.79 6.83
N PHE A 100 -8.34 2.13 7.86
CA PHE A 100 -7.84 0.82 8.29
C PHE A 100 -8.65 -0.30 7.66
N ASP A 101 -8.23 -1.55 7.86
CA ASP A 101 -8.91 -2.71 7.24
C ASP A 101 -10.40 -2.75 7.52
N ASP A 102 -10.80 -2.38 8.76
CA ASP A 102 -12.21 -2.43 9.18
C ASP A 102 -13.01 -1.21 8.76
N ASP A 103 -12.37 -0.18 8.22
CA ASP A 103 -13.02 1.04 7.78
C ASP A 103 -13.56 0.97 6.35
N LEU A 104 -13.15 -0.05 5.60
CA LEU A 104 -13.45 -0.17 4.18
C LEU A 104 -14.07 -1.54 3.87
N ILE A 105 -14.90 -1.55 2.82
CA ILE A 105 -15.45 -2.78 2.25
C ILE A 105 -15.19 -2.80 0.74
N SER A 106 -14.99 -3.99 0.19
CA SER A 106 -14.88 -4.16 -1.25
C SER A 106 -16.23 -3.92 -1.92
N THR A 107 -16.22 -3.23 -3.07
CA THR A 107 -17.44 -2.95 -3.83
C THR A 107 -17.69 -3.95 -4.95
N ILE A 108 -16.87 -4.95 -5.07
CA ILE A 108 -16.99 -5.98 -6.12
C ILE A 108 -17.71 -7.20 -5.59
#